data_687541e4eb09278fb84b81aaeb150f2c
#
_entry.id   687541e4eb09278fb84b81aaeb150f2c
#
_cell.length_a   1.000
_cell.length_b   1.000
_cell.length_c   1.000
_cell.angle_alpha   90.00
_cell.angle_beta   90.00
_cell.angle_gamma   90.00
#
_symmetry.space_group_name_H-M   'P 1'
#
loop_
_entity.id
_entity.type
_entity.pdbx_description
1 polymer ?
#
loop_
_entity_poly.entity_id
_entity_poly.type
_entity_poly.pdbx_seq_one_letter_code
_entity_poly.pdbx_strand_id
1 'polypeptide(L)'
;MIIALWKGEKVVEVINIFQEALESQWEKLPTYRLLVIGEFGVGKTTLIQSLFDLKKNESIPQFQVDEYSLLGGLPNSFDYDACIFCLDGSSDEFSLETKETLLQITNQLPTIVALTQSIGTKAEQFQSQLVDLSLPVKGIMNVMAVPYPIYETVHLPAFGLEELLDLLLECATVTKSETLVSLQKIDCKKKLYLAKQMVEEEINRIFQTSTDARQVFSQIVEILGRAFANFGNEIEATRMVEVLENLYQRKFQSYQELCFVHQQSYYLVMVLSACCYSGIEMMALLSKKENSFTIQESSILLETKIASRMKQGKHNAEVQAFIVKNALVTEEMNVQKPVIHVPMKKKNKLQQFQKKSRQWLHQSLDAFSKWARK
;
A
#
# COMPACT_ATOMS: atom_id res chain seq x y z
N MET A 1 -6.16 -24.24 -22.37
CA MET A 1 -5.40 -23.08 -22.83
C MET A 1 -4.60 -22.44 -21.69
N ILE A 2 -5.12 -22.28 -20.46
CA ILE A 2 -4.32 -21.84 -19.29
C ILE A 2 -3.23 -22.85 -18.89
N ILE A 3 -3.45 -24.17 -19.03
CA ILE A 3 -2.42 -25.20 -18.78
C ILE A 3 -1.26 -25.11 -19.78
N ALA A 4 -1.52 -24.61 -21.00
CA ALA A 4 -0.50 -24.34 -22.01
C ALA A 4 0.24 -23.00 -21.78
N LEU A 5 -0.34 -22.05 -21.01
CA LEU A 5 0.23 -20.73 -20.65
C LEU A 5 1.47 -20.82 -19.72
N TRP A 6 1.74 -21.98 -19.12
CA TRP A 6 2.70 -22.14 -18.03
C TRP A 6 3.88 -23.08 -18.31
N LYS A 7 4.18 -23.35 -19.55
CA LYS A 7 5.43 -24.02 -19.94
C LYS A 7 6.40 -22.99 -20.52
N GLY A 8 7.28 -22.46 -19.69
CA GLY A 8 8.49 -21.72 -20.05
C GLY A 8 8.32 -20.36 -20.78
N GLU A 9 7.51 -20.28 -21.84
CA GLU A 9 7.31 -19.03 -22.59
C GLU A 9 6.37 -18.00 -21.91
N LYS A 10 5.71 -18.40 -20.83
CA LYS A 10 4.60 -17.65 -20.20
C LYS A 10 4.90 -17.06 -18.82
N VAL A 11 6.04 -17.33 -18.26
CA VAL A 11 6.57 -16.59 -17.09
C VAL A 11 6.78 -15.14 -17.48
N VAL A 12 7.29 -14.88 -18.67
CA VAL A 12 7.46 -13.54 -19.25
C VAL A 12 6.12 -12.79 -19.31
N GLU A 13 5.01 -13.46 -19.63
CA GLU A 13 3.68 -12.87 -19.70
C GLU A 13 3.16 -12.41 -18.31
N VAL A 14 3.41 -13.18 -17.26
CA VAL A 14 3.04 -12.82 -15.88
C VAL A 14 3.85 -11.64 -15.37
N ILE A 15 5.14 -11.63 -15.67
CA ILE A 15 6.03 -10.50 -15.35
C ILE A 15 5.51 -9.25 -16.05
N ASN A 16 5.19 -9.34 -17.33
CA ASN A 16 4.67 -8.22 -18.11
C ASN A 16 3.34 -7.69 -17.54
N ILE A 17 2.38 -8.59 -17.23
CA ILE A 17 1.09 -8.18 -16.62
C ILE A 17 1.32 -7.43 -15.31
N PHE A 18 2.23 -7.91 -14.46
CA PHE A 18 2.54 -7.26 -13.19
C PHE A 18 3.16 -5.89 -13.39
N GLN A 19 4.15 -5.79 -14.29
CA GLN A 19 4.85 -4.55 -14.59
C GLN A 19 3.92 -3.52 -15.25
N GLU A 20 3.15 -3.92 -16.25
CA GLU A 20 2.17 -3.07 -16.91
C GLU A 20 1.13 -2.53 -15.92
N ALA A 21 0.66 -3.37 -14.99
CA ALA A 21 -0.29 -2.98 -13.96
C ALA A 21 0.35 -2.00 -12.96
N LEU A 22 1.60 -2.24 -12.55
CA LEU A 22 2.38 -1.35 -11.69
C LEU A 22 2.56 0.02 -12.35
N GLU A 23 3.06 0.04 -13.58
CA GLU A 23 3.33 1.26 -14.34
C GLU A 23 2.03 2.06 -14.57
N SER A 24 0.96 1.38 -15.03
CA SER A 24 -0.35 1.99 -15.23
C SER A 24 -0.94 2.61 -13.95
N GLN A 25 -0.72 2.02 -12.79
CA GLN A 25 -1.18 2.59 -11.52
C GLN A 25 -0.29 3.76 -11.11
N TRP A 26 1.02 3.64 -11.31
CA TRP A 26 1.98 4.69 -11.01
C TRP A 26 1.75 5.94 -11.86
N GLU A 27 1.51 5.78 -13.18
CA GLU A 27 1.21 6.88 -14.10
C GLU A 27 -0.09 7.63 -13.74
N LYS A 28 -1.04 6.98 -13.09
CA LYS A 28 -2.29 7.62 -12.63
C LYS A 28 -2.12 8.49 -11.40
N LEU A 29 -1.04 8.30 -10.63
CA LEU A 29 -0.80 9.11 -9.44
C LEU A 29 -0.50 10.56 -9.86
N PRO A 30 -1.23 11.55 -9.34
CA PRO A 30 -0.97 12.94 -9.64
C PRO A 30 0.35 13.39 -9.05
N THR A 31 1.03 14.30 -9.72
CA THR A 31 2.27 14.89 -9.21
C THR A 31 2.01 15.69 -7.93
N TYR A 32 2.74 15.36 -6.86
CA TYR A 32 2.79 16.15 -5.64
C TYR A 32 4.02 17.06 -5.66
N ARG A 33 3.82 18.35 -5.38
CA ARG A 33 4.90 19.34 -5.38
C ARG A 33 5.10 19.89 -3.97
N LEU A 34 6.29 19.66 -3.43
CA LEU A 34 6.67 20.07 -2.08
C LEU A 34 7.73 21.17 -2.12
N LEU A 35 7.44 22.28 -1.48
CA LEU A 35 8.40 23.33 -1.25
C LEU A 35 9.06 23.12 0.13
N VAL A 36 10.39 23.19 0.22
CA VAL A 36 11.12 23.12 1.48
C VAL A 36 12.01 24.33 1.63
N ILE A 37 11.74 25.16 2.59
CA ILE A 37 12.43 26.44 2.83
C ILE A 37 13.08 26.44 4.21
N GLY A 38 14.21 27.10 4.35
CA GLY A 38 14.92 27.29 5.61
C GLY A 38 16.33 27.78 5.38
N GLU A 39 17.04 28.14 6.41
CA GLU A 39 18.44 28.57 6.33
C GLU A 39 19.37 27.46 5.80
N PHE A 40 20.59 27.84 5.47
CA PHE A 40 21.61 26.85 5.11
C PHE A 40 21.98 26.02 6.35
N GLY A 41 22.09 24.70 6.16
CA GLY A 41 22.54 23.81 7.23
C GLY A 41 21.44 23.33 8.20
N VAL A 42 20.21 23.84 8.13
CA VAL A 42 19.10 23.43 9.03
C VAL A 42 18.57 22.01 8.80
N GLY A 43 19.15 21.23 7.89
CA GLY A 43 18.79 19.81 7.69
C GLY A 43 17.64 19.55 6.71
N LYS A 44 17.30 20.48 5.80
CA LYS A 44 16.26 20.29 4.76
C LYS A 44 16.43 19.01 3.97
N THR A 45 17.59 18.84 3.33
CA THR A 45 17.92 17.66 2.52
C THR A 45 17.84 16.36 3.33
N THR A 46 18.35 16.39 4.57
CA THR A 46 18.28 15.22 5.48
C THR A 46 16.84 14.86 5.81
N LEU A 47 15.97 15.86 6.04
CA LEU A 47 14.56 15.67 6.29
C LEU A 47 13.86 15.01 5.10
N ILE A 48 14.09 15.51 3.87
CA ILE A 48 13.53 14.95 2.64
C ILE A 48 14.02 13.51 2.43
N GLN A 49 15.30 13.25 2.62
CA GLN A 49 15.86 11.90 2.50
C GLN A 49 15.23 10.93 3.52
N SER A 50 15.01 11.37 4.76
CA SER A 50 14.41 10.53 5.79
C SER A 50 12.93 10.25 5.52
N LEU A 51 12.19 11.21 4.95
CA LEU A 51 10.77 11.05 4.62
C LEU A 51 10.55 10.20 3.38
N PHE A 52 11.35 10.41 2.31
CA PHE A 52 11.07 9.90 0.96
C PHE A 52 12.20 9.10 0.33
N ASP A 53 13.37 8.96 1.00
CA ASP A 53 14.58 8.28 0.49
C ASP A 53 15.09 8.86 -0.84
N LEU A 54 14.82 10.14 -1.10
CA LEU A 54 15.28 10.84 -2.29
C LEU A 54 16.68 11.36 -2.08
N LYS A 55 17.57 11.06 -3.03
CA LYS A 55 18.89 11.70 -3.07
C LYS A 55 18.78 13.12 -3.58
N LYS A 56 19.76 13.94 -3.23
CA LYS A 56 19.83 15.31 -3.75
C LYS A 56 19.82 15.31 -5.28
N ASN A 57 18.90 16.05 -5.89
CA ASN A 57 18.66 16.15 -7.33
C ASN A 57 18.05 14.87 -7.97
N GLU A 58 17.54 13.94 -7.19
CA GLU A 58 16.74 12.85 -7.72
C GLU A 58 15.30 13.36 -7.93
N SER A 59 14.74 13.12 -9.11
CA SER A 59 13.37 13.47 -9.44
C SER A 59 12.57 12.22 -9.76
N ILE A 60 11.40 12.11 -9.18
CA ILE A 60 10.39 11.10 -9.52
C ILE A 60 9.28 11.86 -10.27
N PRO A 61 8.76 11.37 -11.40
CA PRO A 61 7.75 12.10 -12.16
C PRO A 61 6.53 12.53 -11.34
N GLN A 62 6.14 11.73 -10.34
CA GLN A 62 5.00 11.98 -9.46
C GLN A 62 5.35 12.82 -8.23
N PHE A 63 6.63 13.19 -8.03
CA PHE A 63 7.05 13.94 -6.86
C PHE A 63 8.16 14.94 -7.19
N GLN A 64 7.84 16.20 -7.02
CA GLN A 64 8.79 17.29 -7.17
C GLN A 64 9.05 17.93 -5.80
N VAL A 65 10.33 18.05 -5.43
CA VAL A 65 10.75 18.74 -4.22
C VAL A 65 11.75 19.82 -4.59
N ASP A 66 11.43 21.06 -4.22
CA ASP A 66 12.31 22.18 -4.40
C ASP A 66 12.77 22.73 -3.05
N GLU A 67 14.09 22.76 -2.86
CA GLU A 67 14.73 23.29 -1.66
C GLU A 67 15.20 24.73 -1.87
N TYR A 68 14.75 25.64 -1.04
CA TYR A 68 15.15 27.04 -1.05
C TYR A 68 15.86 27.44 0.24
N SER A 69 16.86 28.32 0.10
CA SER A 69 17.48 28.99 1.24
C SER A 69 16.83 30.35 1.45
N LEU A 70 16.57 30.74 2.69
CA LEU A 70 16.04 32.06 3.04
C LEU A 70 16.90 33.20 2.45
N LEU A 71 18.23 33.02 2.42
CA LEU A 71 19.15 34.00 1.83
C LEU A 71 19.09 34.07 0.29
N GLY A 72 18.59 33.03 -0.37
CA GLY A 72 18.48 32.94 -1.83
C GLY A 72 17.20 33.55 -2.40
N GLY A 73 16.32 34.03 -1.56
CA GLY A 73 15.02 34.55 -1.93
C GLY A 73 13.95 33.47 -2.09
N LEU A 74 12.71 33.88 -2.27
CA LEU A 74 11.56 33.00 -2.48
C LEU A 74 11.43 32.59 -3.94
N PRO A 75 10.74 31.47 -4.23
CA PRO A 75 10.47 31.07 -5.60
C PRO A 75 9.60 32.12 -6.34
N ASN A 76 9.78 32.23 -7.64
CA ASN A 76 9.02 33.18 -8.47
C ASN A 76 7.53 32.83 -8.59
N SER A 77 7.18 31.58 -8.36
CA SER A 77 5.80 31.08 -8.32
C SER A 77 5.62 30.10 -7.17
N PHE A 78 4.41 30.06 -6.62
CA PHE A 78 4.04 29.16 -5.52
C PHE A 78 3.12 28.03 -6.01
N ASP A 79 3.49 27.39 -7.12
CA ASP A 79 2.78 26.22 -7.68
C ASP A 79 3.20 24.95 -6.96
N TYR A 80 2.95 24.88 -5.65
CA TYR A 80 3.23 23.77 -4.76
C TYR A 80 1.97 23.37 -3.99
N ASP A 81 1.95 22.13 -3.49
CA ASP A 81 0.82 21.60 -2.73
C ASP A 81 0.95 21.90 -1.23
N ALA A 82 2.19 21.95 -0.74
CA ALA A 82 2.50 22.32 0.63
C ALA A 82 3.91 22.90 0.75
N CYS A 83 4.18 23.56 1.88
CA CYS A 83 5.50 24.02 2.26
C CYS A 83 5.90 23.43 3.61
N ILE A 84 7.15 22.93 3.72
CA ILE A 84 7.81 22.69 4.98
C ILE A 84 8.78 23.85 5.21
N PHE A 85 8.53 24.63 6.23
CA PHE A 85 9.40 25.71 6.66
C PHE A 85 10.30 25.20 7.79
N CYS A 86 11.59 24.98 7.46
CA CYS A 86 12.56 24.42 8.41
C CYS A 86 13.25 25.51 9.19
N LEU A 87 13.20 25.41 10.51
CA LEU A 87 13.95 26.25 11.47
C LEU A 87 14.89 25.36 12.28
N ASP A 88 16.03 25.92 12.70
CA ASP A 88 16.91 25.24 13.64
C ASP A 88 16.27 25.21 15.05
N GLY A 89 15.90 24.03 15.53
CA GLY A 89 15.30 23.84 16.86
C GLY A 89 16.24 24.14 18.02
N SER A 90 17.54 24.27 17.77
CA SER A 90 18.51 24.72 18.77
C SER A 90 18.62 26.23 18.88
N SER A 91 17.97 26.97 17.96
CA SER A 91 17.99 28.45 17.97
C SER A 91 17.09 29.02 19.08
N ASP A 92 17.51 30.12 19.61
CA ASP A 92 16.72 30.90 20.60
C ASP A 92 16.02 32.11 19.92
N GLU A 93 16.29 32.34 18.62
CA GLU A 93 15.85 33.55 17.92
C GLU A 93 14.97 33.25 16.72
N PHE A 94 13.84 33.93 16.66
CA PHE A 94 12.97 33.98 15.50
C PHE A 94 12.97 35.40 14.94
N SER A 95 13.82 35.65 13.94
CA SER A 95 14.01 37.00 13.42
C SER A 95 12.74 37.55 12.78
N LEU A 96 12.61 38.88 12.77
CA LEU A 96 11.48 39.58 12.14
C LEU A 96 11.41 39.23 10.64
N GLU A 97 12.55 39.19 9.97
CA GLU A 97 12.67 38.84 8.54
C GLU A 97 12.19 37.44 8.28
N THR A 98 12.59 36.44 9.11
CA THR A 98 12.12 35.04 9.03
C THR A 98 10.61 34.96 9.22
N LYS A 99 10.06 35.74 10.17
CA LYS A 99 8.63 35.83 10.43
C LYS A 99 7.86 36.40 9.23
N GLU A 100 8.33 37.49 8.66
CA GLU A 100 7.71 38.11 7.47
C GLU A 100 7.73 37.16 6.29
N THR A 101 8.84 36.47 6.05
CA THR A 101 8.97 35.46 5.01
C THR A 101 7.98 34.30 5.23
N LEU A 102 7.88 33.78 6.44
CA LEU A 102 6.92 32.73 6.78
C LEU A 102 5.49 33.18 6.53
N LEU A 103 5.11 34.39 6.95
CA LEU A 103 3.77 34.94 6.72
C LEU A 103 3.47 35.12 5.24
N GLN A 104 4.45 35.53 4.45
CA GLN A 104 4.29 35.63 2.99
C GLN A 104 3.98 34.27 2.37
N ILE A 105 4.66 33.20 2.80
CA ILE A 105 4.45 31.84 2.28
C ILE A 105 3.09 31.29 2.73
N THR A 106 2.72 31.46 4.00
CA THR A 106 1.46 30.95 4.55
C THR A 106 0.22 31.56 3.90
N ASN A 107 0.34 32.75 3.32
CA ASN A 107 -0.72 33.37 2.54
C ASN A 107 -0.90 32.71 1.14
N GLN A 108 0.06 31.95 0.69
CA GLN A 108 0.06 31.33 -0.64
C GLN A 108 -0.14 29.80 -0.57
N LEU A 109 0.43 29.15 0.45
CA LEU A 109 0.52 27.69 0.57
C LEU A 109 0.17 27.20 1.98
N PRO A 110 -0.46 26.03 2.12
CA PRO A 110 -0.48 25.30 3.38
C PRO A 110 0.95 25.06 3.85
N THR A 111 1.30 25.58 5.03
CA THR A 111 2.68 25.57 5.53
C THR A 111 2.76 24.87 6.88
N ILE A 112 3.77 24.03 7.04
CA ILE A 112 4.12 23.34 8.28
C ILE A 112 5.48 23.85 8.72
N VAL A 113 5.65 24.22 10.00
CA VAL A 113 6.94 24.60 10.55
C VAL A 113 7.58 23.37 11.20
N ALA A 114 8.73 22.96 10.67
CA ALA A 114 9.55 21.88 11.21
C ALA A 114 10.76 22.46 11.94
N LEU A 115 10.80 22.30 13.25
CA LEU A 115 11.97 22.59 14.06
C LEU A 115 12.91 21.39 13.97
N THR A 116 13.91 21.51 13.12
CA THR A 116 14.91 20.47 12.88
C THR A 116 16.01 20.53 13.93
N GLN A 117 16.82 19.45 14.03
CA GLN A 117 17.90 19.39 15.04
C GLN A 117 17.42 19.62 16.49
N SER A 118 16.16 19.28 16.76
CA SER A 118 15.49 19.55 18.03
C SER A 118 15.99 18.63 19.13
N ILE A 119 16.90 19.12 19.97
CA ILE A 119 17.47 18.38 21.10
C ILE A 119 17.23 19.14 22.40
N GLY A 120 16.58 18.45 23.36
CA GLY A 120 16.41 18.96 24.71
C GLY A 120 15.34 20.04 24.86
N THR A 121 15.31 20.65 26.07
CA THR A 121 14.27 21.58 26.51
C THR A 121 14.24 22.91 25.73
N LYS A 122 15.33 23.29 25.08
CA LYS A 122 15.38 24.51 24.26
C LYS A 122 14.43 24.44 23.08
N ALA A 123 14.43 23.30 22.37
CA ALA A 123 13.53 23.10 21.24
C ALA A 123 12.06 23.13 21.64
N GLU A 124 11.71 22.59 22.81
CA GLU A 124 10.35 22.65 23.38
C GLU A 124 9.94 24.07 23.72
N GLN A 125 10.87 24.85 24.31
CA GLN A 125 10.64 26.26 24.62
C GLN A 125 10.46 27.10 23.36
N PHE A 126 11.30 26.88 22.35
CA PHE A 126 11.20 27.57 21.07
C PHE A 126 9.90 27.22 20.36
N GLN A 127 9.49 25.95 20.36
CA GLN A 127 8.20 25.52 19.82
C GLN A 127 7.06 26.26 20.53
N SER A 128 7.07 26.34 21.87
CA SER A 128 6.04 27.02 22.65
C SER A 128 5.96 28.51 22.30
N GLN A 129 7.09 29.18 22.16
CA GLN A 129 7.14 30.60 21.75
C GLN A 129 6.53 30.79 20.34
N LEU A 130 6.81 29.91 19.38
CA LEU A 130 6.24 30.00 18.05
C LEU A 130 4.73 29.72 18.02
N VAL A 131 4.24 28.80 18.85
CA VAL A 131 2.81 28.53 19.03
C VAL A 131 2.09 29.77 19.60
N ASP A 132 2.69 30.47 20.58
CA ASP A 132 2.14 31.68 21.18
C ASP A 132 2.00 32.84 20.19
N LEU A 133 2.80 32.85 19.12
CA LEU A 133 2.69 33.83 18.03
C LEU A 133 1.44 33.65 17.16
N SER A 134 0.66 32.59 17.34
CA SER A 134 -0.56 32.28 16.58
C SER A 134 -0.37 32.40 15.04
N LEU A 135 0.71 31.85 14.53
CA LEU A 135 1.05 31.86 13.10
C LEU A 135 0.02 31.07 12.29
N PRO A 136 -0.34 31.52 11.08
CA PRO A 136 -1.33 30.83 10.23
C PRO A 136 -0.72 29.59 9.55
N VAL A 137 -0.14 28.68 10.32
CA VAL A 137 0.49 27.44 9.87
C VAL A 137 -0.38 26.23 10.22
N LYS A 138 -0.21 25.12 9.52
CA LYS A 138 -0.94 23.86 9.77
C LYS A 138 -0.46 23.16 11.04
N GLY A 139 0.81 23.34 11.40
CA GLY A 139 1.40 22.82 12.63
C GLY A 139 2.82 23.30 12.82
N ILE A 140 3.28 23.25 14.07
CA ILE A 140 4.66 23.54 14.47
C ILE A 140 5.15 22.35 15.27
N MET A 141 6.23 21.70 14.83
CA MET A 141 6.68 20.47 15.43
C MET A 141 8.18 20.31 15.49
N ASN A 142 8.63 19.60 16.51
CA ASN A 142 10.02 19.21 16.67
C ASN A 142 10.30 17.95 15.84
N VAL A 143 11.38 17.95 15.06
CA VAL A 143 11.77 16.84 14.18
C VAL A 143 13.25 16.53 14.34
N MET A 144 13.57 15.26 14.55
CA MET A 144 14.90 14.71 14.43
C MET A 144 14.88 13.70 13.27
N ALA A 145 15.38 14.14 12.13
CA ALA A 145 15.29 13.34 10.88
C ALA A 145 16.16 12.08 10.89
N VAL A 146 17.28 12.10 11.61
CA VAL A 146 18.20 10.97 11.74
C VAL A 146 18.57 10.76 13.20
N PRO A 147 18.95 9.54 13.62
CA PRO A 147 19.41 9.31 14.98
C PRO A 147 20.60 10.20 15.35
N TYR A 148 20.56 10.82 16.50
CA TYR A 148 21.62 11.70 16.99
C TYR A 148 22.53 10.95 17.99
N PRO A 149 23.85 10.87 17.76
CA PRO A 149 24.76 10.21 18.70
C PRO A 149 24.93 11.05 19.95
N ILE A 150 24.60 10.47 21.12
CA ILE A 150 24.85 11.07 22.44
C ILE A 150 26.23 10.63 22.95
N TYR A 151 26.52 9.32 22.81
CA TYR A 151 27.80 8.68 23.10
C TYR A 151 28.08 7.63 22.01
N GLU A 152 29.27 7.04 22.01
CA GLU A 152 29.69 6.05 21.00
C GLU A 152 28.65 4.93 20.72
N THR A 153 27.91 4.50 21.74
CA THR A 153 26.93 3.41 21.65
C THR A 153 25.47 3.83 21.91
N VAL A 154 25.23 5.10 22.28
CA VAL A 154 23.90 5.60 22.63
C VAL A 154 23.47 6.69 21.65
N HIS A 155 22.38 6.44 20.97
CA HIS A 155 21.79 7.36 20.01
C HIS A 155 20.38 7.76 20.45
N LEU A 156 20.06 9.04 20.35
CA LEU A 156 18.67 9.49 20.37
C LEU A 156 18.01 9.05 19.05
N PRO A 157 16.89 8.31 19.07
CA PRO A 157 16.24 7.88 17.84
C PRO A 157 15.68 9.06 17.06
N ALA A 158 15.49 8.90 15.75
CA ALA A 158 14.71 9.83 14.96
C ALA A 158 13.27 9.93 15.50
N PHE A 159 12.67 11.12 15.45
CA PHE A 159 11.30 11.37 15.91
C PHE A 159 10.64 12.53 15.14
N GLY A 160 9.31 12.65 15.24
CA GLY A 160 8.53 13.73 14.63
C GLY A 160 8.27 13.52 13.12
N LEU A 161 8.80 12.47 12.50
CA LEU A 161 8.64 12.22 11.06
C LEU A 161 7.24 11.70 10.71
N GLU A 162 6.65 10.84 11.55
CA GLU A 162 5.30 10.32 11.33
C GLU A 162 4.26 11.44 11.46
N GLU A 163 4.39 12.29 12.48
CA GLU A 163 3.54 13.44 12.71
C GLU A 163 3.68 14.48 11.59
N LEU A 164 4.90 14.71 11.10
CA LEU A 164 5.11 15.59 9.94
C LEU A 164 4.44 15.05 8.68
N LEU A 165 4.53 13.74 8.46
CA LEU A 165 3.82 13.09 7.36
C LEU A 165 2.30 13.26 7.50
N ASP A 166 1.75 13.12 8.70
CA ASP A 166 0.32 13.29 8.95
C ASP A 166 -0.14 14.72 8.60
N LEU A 167 0.61 15.74 9.01
CA LEU A 167 0.32 17.12 8.64
C LEU A 167 0.44 17.36 7.13
N LEU A 168 1.41 16.75 6.44
CA LEU A 168 1.50 16.81 4.97
C LEU A 168 0.29 16.18 4.29
N LEU A 169 -0.20 15.05 4.82
CA LEU A 169 -1.40 14.38 4.32
C LEU A 169 -2.66 15.24 4.53
N GLU A 170 -2.76 15.96 5.63
CA GLU A 170 -3.85 16.93 5.87
C GLU A 170 -3.82 18.12 4.92
N CYS A 171 -2.64 18.51 4.42
CA CYS A 171 -2.48 19.55 3.41
C CYS A 171 -2.83 19.06 1.99
N ALA A 172 -2.81 17.75 1.75
CA ALA A 172 -3.02 17.17 0.43
C ALA A 172 -4.49 16.98 0.09
N THR A 173 -4.84 17.06 -1.19
CA THR A 173 -6.12 16.55 -1.69
C THR A 173 -6.15 15.02 -1.59
N VAL A 174 -7.35 14.42 -1.60
CA VAL A 174 -7.51 12.95 -1.50
C VAL A 174 -6.65 12.21 -2.53
N THR A 175 -6.65 12.65 -3.78
CA THR A 175 -5.86 12.02 -4.84
C THR A 175 -4.35 12.20 -4.67
N LYS A 176 -3.91 13.36 -4.19
CA LYS A 176 -2.49 13.64 -3.93
C LYS A 176 -1.97 12.99 -2.64
N SER A 177 -2.86 12.69 -1.68
CA SER A 177 -2.49 11.93 -0.49
C SER A 177 -2.07 10.49 -0.82
N GLU A 178 -2.66 9.87 -1.85
CA GLU A 178 -2.24 8.56 -2.34
C GLU A 178 -0.79 8.58 -2.85
N THR A 179 -0.41 9.63 -3.58
CA THR A 179 0.98 9.83 -4.02
C THR A 179 1.94 9.94 -2.84
N LEU A 180 1.61 10.78 -1.86
CA LEU A 180 2.45 10.93 -0.65
C LEU A 180 2.60 9.62 0.13
N VAL A 181 1.50 8.88 0.32
CA VAL A 181 1.55 7.57 1.01
C VAL A 181 2.41 6.59 0.24
N SER A 182 2.33 6.56 -1.08
CA SER A 182 3.12 5.65 -1.92
C SER A 182 4.62 5.97 -1.86
N LEU A 183 4.98 7.24 -1.77
CA LEU A 183 6.37 7.70 -1.80
C LEU A 183 7.08 7.68 -0.46
N GLN A 184 6.38 7.93 0.65
CA GLN A 184 6.99 8.02 1.98
C GLN A 184 7.62 6.69 2.43
N LYS A 185 8.65 6.76 3.29
CA LYS A 185 9.43 5.61 3.77
C LYS A 185 9.25 5.28 5.26
N ILE A 186 8.36 6.00 5.92
CA ILE A 186 8.26 5.99 7.37
C ILE A 186 7.16 5.03 7.83
N ASP A 187 5.97 5.10 7.23
CA ASP A 187 4.77 4.41 7.70
C ASP A 187 4.28 3.34 6.72
N CYS A 188 4.82 2.12 6.89
CA CYS A 188 4.39 0.95 6.13
C CYS A 188 2.91 0.56 6.41
N LYS A 189 2.33 0.97 7.56
CA LYS A 189 0.93 0.66 7.89
C LYS A 189 -0.02 1.47 7.01
N LYS A 190 0.29 2.75 6.75
CA LYS A 190 -0.49 3.57 5.81
C LYS A 190 -0.47 3.00 4.40
N LYS A 191 0.70 2.55 3.92
CA LYS A 191 0.83 1.87 2.63
C LYS A 191 0.00 0.60 2.55
N LEU A 192 0.09 -0.23 3.59
CA LEU A 192 -0.69 -1.47 3.68
C LEU A 192 -2.19 -1.19 3.72
N TYR A 193 -2.62 -0.15 4.43
CA TYR A 193 -4.02 0.25 4.49
C TYR A 193 -4.54 0.67 3.10
N LEU A 194 -3.81 1.54 2.41
CA LEU A 194 -4.16 1.99 1.05
C LEU A 194 -4.21 0.83 0.06
N ALA A 195 -3.20 -0.06 0.10
CA ALA A 195 -3.18 -1.26 -0.73
C ALA A 195 -4.37 -2.21 -0.43
N LYS A 196 -4.79 -2.31 0.84
CA LYS A 196 -5.98 -3.11 1.22
C LYS A 196 -7.27 -2.53 0.66
N GLN A 197 -7.47 -1.23 0.74
CA GLN A 197 -8.64 -0.57 0.15
C GLN A 197 -8.71 -0.81 -1.35
N MET A 198 -7.60 -0.60 -2.06
CA MET A 198 -7.54 -0.82 -3.50
C MET A 198 -7.83 -2.29 -3.86
N VAL A 199 -7.26 -3.26 -3.13
CA VAL A 199 -7.53 -4.68 -3.34
C VAL A 199 -9.02 -5.00 -3.13
N GLU A 200 -9.66 -4.42 -2.12
CA GLU A 200 -11.09 -4.61 -1.86
C GLU A 200 -11.95 -4.07 -3.01
N GLU A 201 -11.66 -2.89 -3.51
CA GLU A 201 -12.35 -2.29 -4.65
C GLU A 201 -12.19 -3.11 -5.93
N GLU A 202 -10.96 -3.56 -6.22
CA GLU A 202 -10.67 -4.37 -7.40
C GLU A 202 -11.32 -5.77 -7.33
N ILE A 203 -11.31 -6.42 -6.17
CA ILE A 203 -12.02 -7.69 -5.97
C ILE A 203 -13.52 -7.48 -6.21
N ASN A 204 -14.11 -6.40 -5.70
CA ASN A 204 -15.51 -6.07 -5.92
C ASN A 204 -15.80 -5.84 -7.40
N ARG A 205 -14.92 -5.15 -8.13
CA ARG A 205 -15.05 -4.90 -9.57
C ARG A 205 -15.02 -6.20 -10.37
N ILE A 206 -14.05 -7.07 -10.10
CA ILE A 206 -13.92 -8.37 -10.78
C ILE A 206 -15.17 -9.23 -10.58
N PHE A 207 -15.73 -9.21 -9.37
CA PHE A 207 -16.96 -9.95 -9.06
C PHE A 207 -18.17 -9.53 -9.88
N GLN A 208 -18.27 -8.24 -10.15
CA GLN A 208 -19.37 -7.68 -10.95
C GLN A 208 -19.22 -7.93 -12.45
N THR A 209 -18.00 -8.16 -12.92
CA THR A 209 -17.67 -8.17 -14.36
C THR A 209 -17.24 -9.52 -14.89
N SER A 210 -16.77 -10.46 -14.07
CA SER A 210 -16.11 -11.68 -14.52
C SER A 210 -16.90 -12.95 -14.22
N THR A 211 -17.17 -13.75 -15.27
CA THR A 211 -17.83 -15.05 -15.15
C THR A 211 -16.89 -16.23 -15.45
N ASP A 212 -15.64 -15.97 -15.84
CA ASP A 212 -14.69 -17.01 -16.26
C ASP A 212 -13.55 -17.21 -15.24
N ALA A 213 -13.55 -18.41 -14.64
CA ALA A 213 -12.48 -18.85 -13.71
C ALA A 213 -11.07 -18.85 -14.34
N ARG A 214 -10.97 -18.76 -15.67
CA ARG A 214 -9.69 -18.82 -16.39
C ARG A 214 -8.88 -17.53 -16.30
N GLN A 215 -9.54 -16.40 -15.99
CA GLN A 215 -8.90 -15.09 -15.92
C GLN A 215 -8.36 -14.74 -14.51
N VAL A 216 -8.70 -15.56 -13.51
CA VAL A 216 -8.50 -15.20 -12.10
C VAL A 216 -7.05 -14.98 -11.73
N PHE A 217 -6.14 -15.80 -12.25
CA PHE A 217 -4.73 -15.62 -11.89
C PHE A 217 -4.13 -14.34 -12.51
N SER A 218 -4.42 -14.09 -13.78
CA SER A 218 -4.00 -12.84 -14.41
C SER A 218 -4.55 -11.64 -13.66
N GLN A 219 -5.79 -11.71 -13.19
CA GLN A 219 -6.41 -10.69 -12.37
C GLN A 219 -5.75 -10.53 -11.00
N ILE A 220 -5.35 -11.64 -10.34
CA ILE A 220 -4.57 -11.59 -9.09
C ILE A 220 -3.25 -10.86 -9.33
N VAL A 221 -2.54 -11.21 -10.39
CA VAL A 221 -1.25 -10.60 -10.75
C VAL A 221 -1.42 -9.10 -11.04
N GLU A 222 -2.47 -8.74 -11.80
CA GLU A 222 -2.80 -7.35 -12.09
C GLU A 222 -3.12 -6.54 -10.82
N ILE A 223 -3.96 -7.08 -9.92
CA ILE A 223 -4.28 -6.44 -8.64
C ILE A 223 -3.02 -6.24 -7.79
N LEU A 224 -2.17 -7.28 -7.73
CA LEU A 224 -0.94 -7.21 -6.96
C LEU A 224 0.07 -6.23 -7.58
N GLY A 225 0.15 -6.14 -8.90
CA GLY A 225 0.97 -5.13 -9.58
C GLY A 225 0.54 -3.70 -9.23
N ARG A 226 -0.77 -3.42 -9.28
CA ARG A 226 -1.32 -2.13 -8.86
C ARG A 226 -1.10 -1.84 -7.38
N ALA A 227 -1.32 -2.85 -6.51
CA ALA A 227 -1.09 -2.71 -5.08
C ALA A 227 0.38 -2.42 -4.76
N PHE A 228 1.29 -2.96 -5.57
CA PHE A 228 2.71 -2.73 -5.43
C PHE A 228 3.09 -1.25 -5.61
N ALA A 229 2.38 -0.52 -6.46
CA ALA A 229 2.60 0.92 -6.65
C ALA A 229 2.50 1.71 -5.33
N ASN A 230 1.66 1.27 -4.39
CA ASN A 230 1.50 1.90 -3.07
C ASN A 230 2.69 1.67 -2.12
N PHE A 231 3.57 0.71 -2.43
CA PHE A 231 4.80 0.46 -1.66
C PHE A 231 6.02 1.22 -2.21
N GLY A 232 5.87 1.84 -3.40
CA GLY A 232 6.95 2.57 -4.06
C GLY A 232 8.11 1.66 -4.44
N ASN A 233 9.33 2.23 -4.53
CA ASN A 233 10.55 1.52 -4.92
C ASN A 233 11.23 0.75 -3.76
N GLU A 234 10.54 0.49 -2.66
CA GLU A 234 11.12 -0.18 -1.48
C GLU A 234 11.44 -1.64 -1.70
N ILE A 235 10.71 -2.26 -2.64
CA ILE A 235 10.92 -3.65 -3.04
C ILE A 235 11.17 -3.65 -4.53
N GLU A 236 12.17 -4.38 -4.99
CA GLU A 236 12.31 -4.64 -6.42
C GLU A 236 11.07 -5.42 -6.89
N ALA A 237 10.35 -4.87 -7.87
CA ALA A 237 9.18 -5.52 -8.45
C ALA A 237 9.48 -6.96 -8.89
N THR A 238 10.66 -7.17 -9.48
CA THR A 238 11.22 -8.47 -9.84
C THR A 238 11.18 -9.47 -8.69
N ARG A 239 11.56 -9.04 -7.47
CA ARG A 239 11.55 -9.93 -6.29
C ARG A 239 10.16 -10.42 -5.93
N MET A 240 9.14 -9.55 -6.01
CA MET A 240 7.76 -9.96 -5.75
C MET A 240 7.24 -10.91 -6.83
N VAL A 241 7.58 -10.64 -8.10
CA VAL A 241 7.23 -11.51 -9.22
C VAL A 241 7.88 -12.88 -9.06
N GLU A 242 9.14 -12.96 -8.68
CA GLU A 242 9.84 -14.24 -8.43
C GLU A 242 9.20 -15.02 -7.27
N VAL A 243 8.74 -14.34 -6.21
CA VAL A 243 7.99 -14.97 -5.10
C VAL A 243 6.67 -15.55 -5.60
N LEU A 244 5.91 -14.79 -6.42
CA LEU A 244 4.65 -15.24 -7.01
C LEU A 244 4.86 -16.42 -7.98
N GLU A 245 5.89 -16.34 -8.81
CA GLU A 245 6.26 -17.40 -9.73
C GLU A 245 6.63 -18.71 -8.99
N ASN A 246 7.47 -18.61 -7.96
CA ASN A 246 7.84 -19.76 -7.13
C ASN A 246 6.62 -20.37 -6.45
N LEU A 247 5.71 -19.55 -5.93
CA LEU A 247 4.44 -20.00 -5.36
C LEU A 247 3.58 -20.70 -6.40
N TYR A 248 3.50 -20.17 -7.59
CA TYR A 248 2.75 -20.76 -8.70
C TYR A 248 3.29 -22.13 -9.06
N GLN A 249 4.57 -22.23 -9.36
CA GLN A 249 5.20 -23.51 -9.75
C GLN A 249 4.98 -24.61 -8.72
N ARG A 250 4.94 -24.24 -7.44
CA ARG A 250 4.78 -25.22 -6.35
C ARG A 250 3.34 -25.61 -6.06
N LYS A 251 2.39 -24.71 -6.20
CA LYS A 251 1.04 -24.90 -5.63
C LYS A 251 -0.13 -24.46 -6.50
N PHE A 252 0.06 -23.58 -7.44
CA PHE A 252 -1.09 -23.02 -8.15
C PHE A 252 -1.84 -24.05 -9.00
N GLN A 253 -1.15 -25.08 -9.49
CA GLN A 253 -1.79 -26.17 -10.21
C GLN A 253 -2.84 -26.88 -9.32
N SER A 254 -2.53 -27.10 -8.03
CA SER A 254 -3.50 -27.67 -7.07
C SER A 254 -4.64 -26.71 -6.73
N TYR A 255 -4.40 -25.39 -6.69
CA TYR A 255 -5.47 -24.40 -6.54
C TYR A 255 -6.37 -24.32 -7.77
N GLN A 256 -5.81 -24.45 -8.97
CA GLN A 256 -6.53 -24.50 -10.22
C GLN A 256 -7.45 -25.72 -10.30
N GLU A 257 -6.94 -26.91 -9.96
CA GLU A 257 -7.73 -28.14 -9.90
C GLU A 257 -8.89 -28.01 -8.92
N LEU A 258 -8.67 -27.42 -7.75
CA LEU A 258 -9.71 -27.15 -6.76
C LEU A 258 -10.78 -26.17 -7.27
N CYS A 259 -10.38 -25.08 -7.94
CA CYS A 259 -11.32 -24.14 -8.57
C CYS A 259 -12.13 -24.80 -9.69
N PHE A 260 -11.51 -25.67 -10.48
CA PHE A 260 -12.15 -26.35 -11.61
C PHE A 260 -13.17 -27.42 -11.18
N VAL A 261 -12.85 -28.18 -10.12
CA VAL A 261 -13.70 -29.25 -9.58
C VAL A 261 -14.97 -28.68 -8.96
N HIS A 262 -14.90 -27.48 -8.39
CA HIS A 262 -16.03 -26.95 -7.60
C HIS A 262 -16.98 -26.04 -8.37
N GLN A 263 -16.61 -25.54 -9.57
CA GLN A 263 -17.44 -24.62 -10.41
C GLN A 263 -18.20 -23.54 -9.59
N GLN A 264 -17.78 -23.29 -8.36
CA GLN A 264 -18.48 -22.43 -7.43
C GLN A 264 -17.76 -21.07 -7.34
N SER A 265 -18.43 -20.02 -7.75
CA SER A 265 -17.99 -18.61 -7.62
C SER A 265 -17.44 -18.29 -6.23
N TYR A 266 -17.98 -18.93 -5.19
CA TYR A 266 -17.54 -18.80 -3.79
C TYR A 266 -16.06 -19.15 -3.57
N TYR A 267 -15.64 -20.33 -4.06
CA TYR A 267 -14.28 -20.81 -3.81
C TYR A 267 -13.25 -19.95 -4.53
N LEU A 268 -13.61 -19.51 -5.71
CA LEU A 268 -12.81 -18.63 -6.53
C LEU A 268 -12.52 -17.30 -5.82
N VAL A 269 -13.56 -16.65 -5.25
CA VAL A 269 -13.39 -15.41 -4.49
C VAL A 269 -12.56 -15.62 -3.26
N MET A 270 -12.78 -16.73 -2.58
CA MET A 270 -12.03 -17.04 -1.38
C MET A 270 -10.54 -17.17 -1.68
N VAL A 271 -10.17 -17.83 -2.78
CA VAL A 271 -8.78 -17.95 -3.23
C VAL A 271 -8.23 -16.61 -3.71
N LEU A 272 -8.98 -15.88 -4.56
CA LEU A 272 -8.60 -14.58 -5.08
C LEU A 272 -8.31 -13.59 -3.94
N SER A 273 -9.25 -13.40 -3.04
CA SER A 273 -9.09 -12.46 -1.92
C SER A 273 -8.00 -12.91 -0.96
N ALA A 274 -7.89 -14.21 -0.65
CA ALA A 274 -6.81 -14.71 0.18
C ALA A 274 -5.42 -14.49 -0.44
N CYS A 275 -5.27 -14.70 -1.75
CA CYS A 275 -4.03 -14.43 -2.47
C CYS A 275 -3.69 -12.93 -2.48
N CYS A 276 -4.65 -12.07 -2.83
CA CYS A 276 -4.41 -10.63 -2.90
C CYS A 276 -4.05 -10.04 -1.52
N TYR A 277 -4.85 -10.31 -0.49
CA TYR A 277 -4.55 -9.80 0.87
C TYR A 277 -3.26 -10.37 1.44
N SER A 278 -2.96 -11.64 1.21
CA SER A 278 -1.69 -12.24 1.66
C SER A 278 -0.50 -11.68 0.88
N GLY A 279 -0.69 -11.40 -0.42
CA GLY A 279 0.30 -10.78 -1.28
C GLY A 279 0.71 -9.38 -0.80
N ILE A 280 -0.26 -8.51 -0.51
CA ILE A 280 0.06 -7.16 0.01
C ILE A 280 0.67 -7.20 1.41
N GLU A 281 0.26 -8.14 2.27
CA GLU A 281 0.92 -8.34 3.56
C GLU A 281 2.37 -8.84 3.39
N MET A 282 2.62 -9.64 2.35
CA MET A 282 3.97 -10.06 2.00
C MET A 282 4.82 -8.89 1.49
N MET A 283 4.26 -8.02 0.64
CA MET A 283 4.93 -6.78 0.21
C MET A 283 5.32 -5.92 1.41
N ALA A 284 4.40 -5.73 2.37
CA ALA A 284 4.69 -4.98 3.59
C ALA A 284 5.79 -5.60 4.46
N LEU A 285 5.97 -6.92 4.41
CA LEU A 285 7.08 -7.59 5.09
C LEU A 285 8.39 -7.42 4.34
N LEU A 286 8.36 -7.55 3.01
CA LEU A 286 9.54 -7.42 2.16
C LEU A 286 10.08 -5.99 2.12
N SER A 287 9.23 -4.98 2.34
CA SER A 287 9.65 -3.57 2.37
C SER A 287 10.46 -3.19 3.61
N LYS A 288 10.49 -4.02 4.64
CA LYS A 288 11.29 -3.75 5.84
C LYS A 288 12.77 -3.99 5.56
N LYS A 289 13.61 -3.00 5.85
CA LYS A 289 15.07 -3.05 5.63
C LYS A 289 15.79 -4.23 6.29
N GLU A 290 15.23 -4.79 7.37
CA GLU A 290 15.80 -5.91 8.14
C GLU A 290 15.48 -7.27 7.54
N ASN A 291 14.78 -7.33 6.41
CA ASN A 291 14.28 -8.58 5.88
C ASN A 291 15.31 -9.31 5.01
N SER A 292 15.85 -10.42 5.51
CA SER A 292 16.83 -11.28 4.84
C SER A 292 16.23 -12.53 4.20
N PHE A 293 14.90 -12.65 4.10
CA PHE A 293 14.27 -13.84 3.52
C PHE A 293 14.69 -14.07 2.06
N THR A 294 15.03 -15.32 1.76
CA THR A 294 15.23 -15.76 0.38
C THR A 294 13.87 -15.79 -0.37
N ILE A 295 13.90 -15.86 -1.70
CA ILE A 295 12.69 -15.99 -2.51
C ILE A 295 11.89 -17.24 -2.14
N GLN A 296 12.58 -18.35 -1.90
CA GLN A 296 11.95 -19.60 -1.51
C GLN A 296 11.26 -19.48 -0.15
N GLU A 297 11.90 -18.92 0.86
CA GLU A 297 11.32 -18.68 2.18
C GLU A 297 10.13 -17.72 2.09
N SER A 298 10.25 -16.66 1.32
CA SER A 298 9.18 -15.70 1.05
C SER A 298 7.96 -16.36 0.41
N SER A 299 8.18 -17.24 -0.55
CA SER A 299 7.14 -18.02 -1.22
C SER A 299 6.45 -19.01 -0.27
N ILE A 300 7.20 -19.69 0.61
CA ILE A 300 6.63 -20.58 1.64
C ILE A 300 5.80 -19.77 2.65
N LEU A 301 6.30 -18.61 3.05
CA LEU A 301 5.60 -17.73 3.97
C LEU A 301 4.30 -17.21 3.36
N LEU A 302 4.31 -16.80 2.09
CA LEU A 302 3.13 -16.36 1.36
C LEU A 302 2.09 -17.48 1.28
N GLU A 303 2.49 -18.71 0.94
CA GLU A 303 1.63 -19.88 0.92
C GLU A 303 0.99 -20.15 2.29
N THR A 304 1.78 -20.05 3.36
CA THR A 304 1.31 -20.22 4.74
C THR A 304 0.28 -19.16 5.13
N LYS A 305 0.49 -17.90 4.73
CA LYS A 305 -0.45 -16.80 4.95
C LYS A 305 -1.77 -17.01 4.20
N ILE A 306 -1.71 -17.42 2.93
CA ILE A 306 -2.90 -17.76 2.12
C ILE A 306 -3.69 -18.86 2.81
N ALA A 307 -3.04 -19.95 3.19
CA ALA A 307 -3.66 -21.09 3.86
C ALA A 307 -4.30 -20.70 5.21
N SER A 308 -3.61 -19.88 5.99
CA SER A 308 -4.11 -19.37 7.27
C SER A 308 -5.35 -18.50 7.07
N ARG A 309 -5.31 -17.58 6.10
CA ARG A 309 -6.45 -16.69 5.79
C ARG A 309 -7.66 -17.46 5.32
N MET A 310 -7.50 -18.43 4.46
CA MET A 310 -8.59 -19.29 3.98
C MET A 310 -9.27 -20.08 5.10
N LYS A 311 -8.60 -20.32 6.25
CA LYS A 311 -9.17 -21.00 7.43
C LYS A 311 -9.87 -20.04 8.41
N GLN A 312 -9.68 -18.73 8.27
CA GLN A 312 -10.24 -17.77 9.21
C GLN A 312 -11.77 -17.65 9.00
N GLY A 313 -12.55 -17.91 10.04
CA GLY A 313 -14.01 -17.79 9.99
C GLY A 313 -14.51 -16.40 9.61
N LYS A 314 -13.77 -15.34 10.00
CA LYS A 314 -14.07 -13.96 9.61
C LYS A 314 -13.96 -13.77 8.09
N HIS A 315 -12.90 -14.27 7.47
CA HIS A 315 -12.72 -14.22 6.02
C HIS A 315 -13.83 -14.97 5.28
N ASN A 316 -14.20 -16.16 5.76
CA ASN A 316 -15.32 -16.91 5.21
C ASN A 316 -16.66 -16.18 5.33
N ALA A 317 -16.91 -15.48 6.43
CA ALA A 317 -18.12 -14.70 6.64
C ALA A 317 -18.17 -13.47 5.70
N GLU A 318 -17.07 -12.78 5.51
CA GLU A 318 -16.95 -11.65 4.58
C GLU A 318 -17.20 -12.09 3.13
N VAL A 319 -16.58 -13.21 2.72
CA VAL A 319 -16.79 -13.79 1.39
C VAL A 319 -18.22 -14.28 1.20
N GLN A 320 -18.84 -14.89 2.21
CA GLN A 320 -20.25 -15.29 2.15
C GLN A 320 -21.19 -14.10 2.05
N ALA A 321 -20.97 -13.07 2.86
CA ALA A 321 -21.77 -11.84 2.80
C ALA A 321 -21.66 -11.17 1.41
N PHE A 322 -20.48 -11.15 0.84
CA PHE A 322 -20.21 -10.64 -0.48
C PHE A 322 -20.97 -11.44 -1.57
N ILE A 323 -20.91 -12.77 -1.53
CA ILE A 323 -21.62 -13.62 -2.50
C ILE A 323 -23.13 -13.48 -2.40
N VAL A 324 -23.66 -13.42 -1.18
CA VAL A 324 -25.10 -13.20 -0.97
C VAL A 324 -25.51 -11.86 -1.58
N LYS A 325 -24.73 -10.80 -1.35
CA LYS A 325 -25.00 -9.47 -1.91
C LYS A 325 -25.01 -9.49 -3.45
N ASN A 326 -24.08 -10.19 -4.08
CA ASN A 326 -24.01 -10.27 -5.54
C ASN A 326 -24.99 -11.27 -6.16
N ALA A 327 -25.34 -12.34 -5.45
CA ALA A 327 -26.39 -13.28 -5.88
C ALA A 327 -27.77 -12.59 -5.95
N LEU A 328 -28.08 -11.71 -5.01
CA LEU A 328 -29.32 -10.92 -5.02
C LEU A 328 -29.37 -9.99 -6.23
N VAL A 329 -28.23 -9.38 -6.62
CA VAL A 329 -28.16 -8.52 -7.81
C VAL A 329 -28.37 -9.33 -9.10
N THR A 330 -27.85 -10.56 -9.18
CA THR A 330 -28.03 -11.42 -10.35
C THR A 330 -29.45 -12.01 -10.45
N GLU A 331 -30.15 -12.20 -9.34
CA GLU A 331 -31.56 -12.60 -9.35
C GLU A 331 -32.46 -11.47 -9.83
N GLU A 332 -32.23 -10.23 -9.43
CA GLU A 332 -32.98 -9.08 -9.92
C GLU A 332 -32.80 -8.84 -11.44
N MET A 333 -31.62 -9.12 -11.99
CA MET A 333 -31.37 -9.07 -13.43
C MET A 333 -31.96 -10.25 -14.22
N ASN A 334 -32.21 -11.39 -13.60
CA ASN A 334 -32.73 -12.61 -14.23
C ASN A 334 -34.27 -12.74 -14.24
N VAL A 335 -34.99 -11.85 -13.58
CA VAL A 335 -36.47 -11.86 -13.56
C VAL A 335 -37.11 -11.63 -14.97
N GLN A 336 -36.32 -11.34 -16.01
CA GLN A 336 -36.83 -11.18 -17.37
C GLN A 336 -36.61 -12.40 -18.30
N LYS A 337 -36.20 -13.58 -17.81
CA LYS A 337 -36.08 -14.78 -18.64
C LYS A 337 -37.25 -15.75 -18.40
N PRO A 338 -37.83 -16.36 -19.47
CA PRO A 338 -39.00 -17.21 -19.34
C PRO A 338 -38.72 -18.47 -18.49
N VAL A 339 -39.65 -18.77 -17.61
CA VAL A 339 -39.64 -19.91 -16.70
C VAL A 339 -39.65 -21.22 -17.49
N ILE A 340 -38.51 -21.91 -17.58
CA ILE A 340 -38.49 -23.29 -18.04
C ILE A 340 -38.79 -24.21 -16.85
N HIS A 341 -39.92 -24.88 -16.89
CA HIS A 341 -40.30 -25.90 -15.90
C HIS A 341 -39.31 -27.07 -15.94
N VAL A 342 -38.47 -27.20 -14.90
CA VAL A 342 -37.60 -28.37 -14.70
C VAL A 342 -38.27 -29.34 -13.73
N PRO A 343 -38.46 -30.62 -14.09
CA PRO A 343 -39.16 -31.59 -13.27
C PRO A 343 -38.47 -31.86 -11.93
N MET A 344 -39.26 -32.03 -10.85
CA MET A 344 -38.89 -32.14 -9.43
C MET A 344 -37.88 -33.25 -9.04
N LYS A 345 -37.51 -34.16 -9.92
CA LYS A 345 -36.57 -35.28 -9.59
C LYS A 345 -35.12 -34.91 -9.40
N LYS A 346 -34.71 -33.65 -9.68
CA LYS A 346 -33.31 -33.20 -9.55
C LYS A 346 -32.93 -32.64 -8.17
N LYS A 347 -33.87 -32.29 -7.31
CA LYS A 347 -33.59 -31.70 -5.98
C LYS A 347 -32.77 -32.62 -5.05
N ASN A 348 -33.03 -33.92 -5.08
CA ASN A 348 -32.32 -34.89 -4.22
C ASN A 348 -30.84 -35.08 -4.64
N LYS A 349 -30.53 -34.96 -5.92
CA LYS A 349 -29.15 -35.08 -6.39
C LYS A 349 -28.31 -33.85 -6.01
N LEU A 350 -28.93 -32.66 -6.03
CA LEU A 350 -28.25 -31.42 -5.66
C LEU A 350 -27.91 -31.37 -4.16
N GLN A 351 -28.86 -31.82 -3.31
CA GLN A 351 -28.63 -31.91 -1.85
C GLN A 351 -27.59 -32.98 -1.49
N GLN A 352 -27.57 -34.12 -2.18
CA GLN A 352 -26.52 -35.15 -2.01
C GLN A 352 -25.19 -34.65 -2.49
N PHE A 353 -25.14 -33.90 -3.59
CA PHE A 353 -23.92 -33.27 -4.10
C PHE A 353 -23.39 -32.21 -3.13
N GLN A 354 -24.24 -31.34 -2.59
CA GLN A 354 -23.85 -30.34 -1.58
C GLN A 354 -23.34 -30.99 -0.28
N LYS A 355 -23.93 -32.11 0.14
CA LYS A 355 -23.47 -32.87 1.33
C LYS A 355 -22.11 -33.51 1.09
N LYS A 356 -21.89 -34.10 -0.10
CA LYS A 356 -20.59 -34.66 -0.50
C LYS A 356 -19.53 -33.58 -0.68
N SER A 357 -19.87 -32.41 -1.23
CA SER A 357 -18.96 -31.27 -1.39
C SER A 357 -18.51 -30.71 -0.05
N ARG A 358 -19.42 -30.60 0.95
CA ARG A 358 -19.07 -30.18 2.33
C ARG A 358 -18.16 -31.19 3.02
N GLN A 359 -18.44 -32.47 2.90
CA GLN A 359 -17.63 -33.55 3.48
C GLN A 359 -16.22 -33.57 2.87
N TRP A 360 -16.13 -33.41 1.57
CA TRP A 360 -14.85 -33.34 0.86
C TRP A 360 -14.09 -32.06 1.20
N LEU A 361 -14.77 -30.92 1.34
CA LEU A 361 -14.15 -29.65 1.77
C LEU A 361 -13.49 -29.80 3.17
N HIS A 362 -14.18 -30.45 4.11
CA HIS A 362 -13.61 -30.76 5.43
C HIS A 362 -12.41 -31.69 5.32
N GLN A 363 -12.48 -32.76 4.51
CA GLN A 363 -11.38 -33.68 4.31
C GLN A 363 -10.16 -33.02 3.62
N SER A 364 -10.40 -32.15 2.66
CA SER A 364 -9.33 -31.40 1.96
C SER A 364 -8.70 -30.34 2.88
N LEU A 365 -9.48 -29.66 3.72
CA LEU A 365 -8.98 -28.74 4.74
C LEU A 365 -8.18 -29.49 5.83
N ASP A 366 -8.62 -30.69 6.21
CA ASP A 366 -7.87 -31.53 7.16
C ASP A 366 -6.59 -32.10 6.56
N ALA A 367 -6.63 -32.55 5.31
CA ALA A 367 -5.45 -33.01 4.59
C ALA A 367 -4.43 -31.85 4.41
N PHE A 368 -4.91 -30.68 4.06
CA PHE A 368 -4.11 -29.47 3.92
C PHE A 368 -3.52 -29.04 5.29
N SER A 369 -4.31 -29.15 6.39
CA SER A 369 -3.83 -28.83 7.74
C SER A 369 -2.80 -29.83 8.27
N LYS A 370 -2.91 -31.09 7.90
CA LYS A 370 -1.90 -32.13 8.21
C LYS A 370 -0.62 -31.93 7.41
N TRP A 371 -0.75 -31.50 6.16
CA TRP A 371 0.39 -31.20 5.30
C TRP A 371 1.12 -29.91 5.75
N ALA A 372 0.42 -28.88 6.17
CA ALA A 372 1.00 -27.63 6.68
C ALA A 372 1.70 -27.76 8.06
N ARG A 373 1.59 -28.95 8.71
CA ARG A 373 2.29 -29.27 9.96
C ARG A 373 3.50 -30.18 9.76
N LYS A 374 3.76 -30.67 8.55
CA LYS A 374 4.98 -31.35 8.14
C LYS A 374 5.90 -30.41 7.41
#